data_20bf201bd46e2d02337eed6e55d39377
#
_entry.id   20bf201bd46e2d02337eed6e55d39377
#
_cell.length_a   1.000
_cell.length_b   1.000
_cell.length_c   1.000
_cell.angle_alpha   90.00
_cell.angle_beta   90.00
_cell.angle_gamma   90.00
#
_symmetry.space_group_name_H-M   'P 1'
#
loop_
_entity.id
_entity.type
_entity.pdbx_description
1 polymer ?
#
loop_
_entity_poly.entity_id
_entity_poly.type
_entity_poly.pdbx_seq_one_letter_code
_entity_poly.pdbx_strand_id
1 'polypeptide(L)'
;MQKTAIVTDAAPKPAGPYSQGIVANGFIYTAGFGPQDPATGRIADDVAGQTAQVLANVAAVLAEHGATLDDVVKSTVHLEHSDRDFAAFNEEYAKHFSEPYPVRTTVQSHLAGILVEIDVVAVLPTAS
;
A
#
# COMPACT_ATOMS: atom_id res chain seq x y z
N MET A 1 -11.47 23.02 1.02
CA MET A 1 -11.54 21.56 1.08
C MET A 1 -10.91 21.07 2.38
N GLN A 2 -11.56 20.14 3.03
CA GLN A 2 -11.08 19.58 4.28
C GLN A 2 -10.42 18.23 4.03
N LYS A 3 -9.25 18.01 4.63
CA LYS A 3 -8.58 16.72 4.60
C LYS A 3 -8.43 16.20 6.03
N THR A 4 -8.64 14.89 6.19
CA THR A 4 -8.55 14.22 7.48
C THR A 4 -7.41 13.20 7.44
N ALA A 5 -6.49 13.30 8.40
CA ALA A 5 -5.39 12.35 8.50
C ALA A 5 -5.87 11.03 9.07
N ILE A 6 -5.31 9.94 8.56
CA ILE A 6 -5.51 8.60 9.11
C ILE A 6 -4.28 8.25 9.95
N VAL A 7 -4.51 7.75 11.16
CA VAL A 7 -3.46 7.31 12.08
C VAL A 7 -3.82 5.92 12.58
N THR A 8 -2.91 4.97 12.43
CA THR A 8 -3.10 3.60 12.94
C THR A 8 -1.79 3.00 13.40
N ASP A 9 -1.83 2.20 14.45
CA ASP A 9 -0.68 1.41 14.92
C ASP A 9 -0.54 0.09 14.15
N ALA A 10 -1.54 -0.26 13.32
CA ALA A 10 -1.53 -1.49 12.52
C ALA A 10 -0.75 -1.36 11.21
N ALA A 11 -0.13 -0.22 10.95
CA ALA A 11 0.77 0.02 9.84
C ALA A 11 2.00 0.78 10.35
N PRO A 12 3.13 0.75 9.63
CA PRO A 12 4.33 1.48 10.05
C PRO A 12 4.06 2.97 10.24
N LYS A 13 4.68 3.53 11.28
CA LYS A 13 4.56 4.96 11.57
C LYS A 13 5.32 5.78 10.52
N PRO A 14 4.87 7.02 10.26
CA PRO A 14 5.60 7.88 9.34
C PRO A 14 7.03 8.11 9.81
N ALA A 15 7.97 8.02 8.88
CA ALA A 15 9.39 8.27 9.13
C ALA A 15 9.77 9.74 8.87
N GLY A 16 8.79 10.59 8.60
CA GLY A 16 9.01 12.00 8.29
C GLY A 16 7.71 12.80 8.38
N PRO A 17 7.69 14.02 7.84
CA PRO A 17 6.53 14.90 7.94
C PRO A 17 5.46 14.53 6.89
N TYR A 18 4.84 13.36 7.04
CA TYR A 18 3.74 12.92 6.19
C TYR A 18 2.76 12.09 7.00
N SER A 19 1.53 11.97 6.50
CA SER A 19 0.48 11.14 7.10
C SER A 19 0.51 9.74 6.50
N GLN A 20 0.03 8.75 7.24
CA GLN A 20 -0.15 7.39 6.70
C GLN A 20 -1.21 7.36 5.62
N GLY A 21 -2.25 8.14 5.77
CA GLY A 21 -3.31 8.29 4.79
C GLY A 21 -4.06 9.59 4.99
N ILE A 22 -4.78 9.99 3.96
CA ILE A 22 -5.62 11.19 3.96
C ILE A 22 -6.97 10.83 3.37
N VAL A 23 -8.04 11.24 4.06
CA VAL A 23 -9.39 11.22 3.51
C VAL A 23 -9.70 12.60 2.97
N ALA A 24 -10.09 12.68 1.72
CA ALA A 24 -10.48 13.94 1.10
C ALA A 24 -11.38 13.66 -0.10
N ASN A 25 -12.44 14.41 -0.23
CA ASN A 25 -13.29 14.43 -1.42
C ASN A 25 -13.87 13.06 -1.81
N GLY A 26 -14.15 12.19 -0.83
CA GLY A 26 -14.72 10.87 -1.09
C GLY A 26 -13.69 9.81 -1.44
N PHE A 27 -12.40 10.11 -1.28
CA PHE A 27 -11.30 9.17 -1.54
C PHE A 27 -10.38 9.06 -0.34
N ILE A 28 -9.68 7.94 -0.28
CA ILE A 28 -8.58 7.72 0.66
C ILE A 28 -7.29 7.64 -0.16
N TYR A 29 -6.31 8.43 0.23
CA TYR A 29 -4.97 8.44 -0.36
C TYR A 29 -4.01 7.91 0.68
N THR A 30 -3.18 6.91 0.34
CA THR A 30 -2.16 6.43 1.28
C THR A 30 -0.79 6.97 0.94
N ALA A 31 0.07 7.02 1.95
CA ALA A 31 1.50 7.16 1.72
C ALA A 31 2.03 5.90 1.02
N GLY A 32 3.24 5.97 0.50
CA GLY A 32 3.96 4.79 0.03
C GLY A 32 4.39 3.95 1.22
N PHE A 33 3.95 2.69 1.28
CA PHE A 33 4.31 1.79 2.36
C PHE A 33 5.37 0.80 1.92
N GLY A 34 6.36 0.62 2.78
CA GLY A 34 7.32 -0.46 2.67
C GLY A 34 6.83 -1.73 3.36
N PRO A 35 7.66 -2.77 3.37
CA PRO A 35 7.27 -4.11 3.84
C PRO A 35 7.57 -4.37 5.31
N GLN A 36 7.76 -3.34 6.13
CA GLN A 36 8.04 -3.52 7.54
C GLN A 36 6.81 -4.01 8.28
N ASP A 37 6.97 -5.07 9.08
CA ASP A 37 5.93 -5.49 10.01
C ASP A 37 5.78 -4.39 11.08
N PRO A 38 4.60 -3.81 11.29
CA PRO A 38 4.45 -2.68 12.22
C PRO A 38 4.71 -3.04 13.68
N ALA A 39 4.57 -4.31 14.04
CA ALA A 39 4.80 -4.75 15.43
C ALA A 39 6.27 -5.03 15.74
N THR A 40 7.02 -5.54 14.77
CA THR A 40 8.39 -6.04 14.98
C THR A 40 9.45 -5.32 14.18
N GLY A 41 9.08 -4.61 13.11
CA GLY A 41 10.01 -4.01 12.15
C GLY A 41 10.62 -5.01 11.19
N ARG A 42 10.22 -6.29 11.26
CA ARG A 42 10.79 -7.34 10.43
C ARG A 42 10.42 -7.17 8.97
N ILE A 43 11.36 -7.52 8.09
CA ILE A 43 11.19 -7.45 6.63
C ILE A 43 11.46 -8.84 6.06
N ALA A 44 10.54 -9.37 5.24
CA ALA A 44 10.73 -10.65 4.56
C ALA A 44 11.90 -10.58 3.57
N ASP A 45 12.50 -11.73 3.26
CA ASP A 45 13.70 -11.79 2.43
C ASP A 45 13.40 -11.67 0.93
N ASP A 46 12.21 -12.08 0.47
CA ASP A 46 11.87 -12.10 -0.95
C ASP A 46 10.78 -11.09 -1.30
N VAL A 47 10.62 -10.83 -2.61
CA VAL A 47 9.66 -9.84 -3.09
C VAL A 47 8.22 -10.28 -2.83
N ALA A 48 7.93 -11.58 -2.88
CA ALA A 48 6.56 -12.07 -2.62
C ALA A 48 6.15 -11.78 -1.17
N GLY A 49 6.99 -12.12 -0.20
CA GLY A 49 6.73 -11.85 1.20
C GLY A 49 6.66 -10.36 1.51
N GLN A 50 7.54 -9.57 0.89
CA GLN A 50 7.51 -8.13 1.06
C GLN A 50 6.24 -7.53 0.47
N THR A 51 5.80 -7.98 -0.70
CA THR A 51 4.55 -7.50 -1.33
C THR A 51 3.34 -7.80 -0.44
N ALA A 52 3.26 -9.01 0.13
CA ALA A 52 2.17 -9.35 1.03
C ALA A 52 2.12 -8.40 2.24
N GLN A 53 3.28 -8.10 2.84
CA GLN A 53 3.33 -7.20 4.01
C GLN A 53 3.01 -5.76 3.62
N VAL A 54 3.50 -5.27 2.49
CA VAL A 54 3.17 -3.93 2.00
C VAL A 54 1.65 -3.78 1.86
N LEU A 55 0.99 -4.77 1.24
CA LEU A 55 -0.45 -4.71 1.04
C LEU A 55 -1.23 -4.85 2.34
N ALA A 56 -0.71 -5.61 3.32
CA ALA A 56 -1.28 -5.65 4.66
C ALA A 56 -1.20 -4.27 5.33
N ASN A 57 -0.08 -3.58 5.18
CA ASN A 57 0.10 -2.24 5.74
C ASN A 57 -0.86 -1.23 5.09
N VAL A 58 -0.99 -1.27 3.77
CA VAL A 58 -1.96 -0.43 3.05
C VAL A 58 -3.39 -0.73 3.51
N ALA A 59 -3.75 -2.01 3.59
CA ALA A 59 -5.08 -2.43 4.02
C ALA A 59 -5.41 -1.94 5.44
N ALA A 60 -4.44 -1.92 6.34
CA ALA A 60 -4.63 -1.44 7.71
C ALA A 60 -5.00 0.04 7.75
N VAL A 61 -4.39 0.85 6.89
CA VAL A 61 -4.72 2.27 6.78
C VAL A 61 -6.15 2.44 6.24
N LEU A 62 -6.52 1.70 5.19
CA LEU A 62 -7.86 1.75 4.62
C LEU A 62 -8.92 1.32 5.63
N ALA A 63 -8.62 0.32 6.46
CA ALA A 63 -9.56 -0.23 7.42
C ALA A 63 -10.01 0.78 8.48
N GLU A 64 -9.21 1.80 8.77
CA GLU A 64 -9.59 2.85 9.72
C GLU A 64 -10.87 3.59 9.29
N HIS A 65 -11.18 3.59 8.01
CA HIS A 65 -12.40 4.20 7.48
C HIS A 65 -13.31 3.19 6.78
N GLY A 66 -13.18 1.90 7.14
CA GLY A 66 -14.07 0.85 6.65
C GLY A 66 -13.82 0.41 5.22
N ALA A 67 -12.74 0.86 4.59
CA ALA A 67 -12.39 0.45 3.24
C ALA A 67 -11.50 -0.79 3.24
N THR A 68 -11.51 -1.51 2.13
CA THR A 68 -10.66 -2.69 1.90
C THR A 68 -9.90 -2.52 0.59
N LEU A 69 -9.04 -3.48 0.27
CA LEU A 69 -8.34 -3.48 -1.01
C LEU A 69 -9.29 -3.52 -2.20
N ASP A 70 -10.51 -4.03 -2.04
CA ASP A 70 -11.53 -4.01 -3.10
C ASP A 70 -12.00 -2.60 -3.45
N ASP A 71 -11.78 -1.63 -2.57
CA ASP A 71 -12.12 -0.23 -2.81
C ASP A 71 -11.00 0.54 -3.53
N VAL A 72 -9.84 -0.07 -3.73
CA VAL A 72 -8.71 0.57 -4.39
C VAL A 72 -9.01 0.74 -5.88
N VAL A 73 -8.81 1.96 -6.38
CA VAL A 73 -9.02 2.28 -7.80
C VAL A 73 -7.70 2.52 -8.53
N LYS A 74 -6.64 2.84 -7.80
CA LYS A 74 -5.33 3.12 -8.39
C LYS A 74 -4.22 2.71 -7.43
N SER A 75 -3.18 2.06 -7.95
CA SER A 75 -1.96 1.81 -7.20
C SER A 75 -0.74 2.26 -7.99
N THR A 76 0.28 2.72 -7.29
CA THR A 76 1.60 2.99 -7.84
C THR A 76 2.59 2.11 -7.11
N VAL A 77 3.35 1.34 -7.87
CA VAL A 77 4.28 0.33 -7.36
C VAL A 77 5.70 0.72 -7.75
N HIS A 78 6.59 0.69 -6.76
CA HIS A 78 8.02 0.87 -6.95
C HIS A 78 8.73 -0.42 -6.63
N LEU A 79 9.54 -0.93 -7.56
CA LEU A 79 10.37 -2.13 -7.38
C LEU A 79 11.84 -1.75 -7.45
N GLU A 80 12.64 -2.21 -6.50
CA GLU A 80 14.09 -1.98 -6.52
C GLU A 80 14.75 -2.70 -7.71
N HIS A 81 14.30 -3.93 -8.02
CA HIS A 81 14.86 -4.78 -9.07
C HIS A 81 13.74 -5.25 -10.00
N SER A 82 13.20 -4.34 -10.81
CA SER A 82 11.99 -4.63 -11.59
C SER A 82 12.15 -5.80 -12.56
N ASP A 83 13.30 -5.91 -13.25
CA ASP A 83 13.52 -7.00 -14.21
C ASP A 83 13.54 -8.36 -13.53
N ARG A 84 14.17 -8.43 -12.35
CA ARG A 84 14.29 -9.68 -11.59
C ARG A 84 12.97 -10.07 -10.91
N ASP A 85 12.25 -9.08 -10.35
CA ASP A 85 11.19 -9.35 -9.38
C ASP A 85 9.77 -9.20 -9.96
N PHE A 86 9.63 -8.69 -11.19
CA PHE A 86 8.31 -8.33 -11.73
C PHE A 86 7.33 -9.51 -11.74
N ALA A 87 7.77 -10.69 -12.19
CA ALA A 87 6.89 -11.86 -12.30
C ALA A 87 6.43 -12.35 -10.92
N ALA A 88 7.36 -12.47 -9.96
CA ALA A 88 7.01 -12.92 -8.60
C ALA A 88 6.15 -11.88 -7.87
N PHE A 89 6.43 -10.59 -8.09
CA PHE A 89 5.61 -9.51 -7.57
C PHE A 89 4.17 -9.60 -8.10
N ASN A 90 4.00 -9.75 -9.42
CA ASN A 90 2.67 -9.85 -10.04
C ASN A 90 1.87 -11.03 -9.50
N GLU A 91 2.52 -12.17 -9.32
CA GLU A 91 1.86 -13.37 -8.79
C GLU A 91 1.32 -13.12 -7.38
N GLU A 92 2.12 -12.51 -6.52
CA GLU A 92 1.68 -12.20 -5.16
C GLU A 92 0.62 -11.09 -5.14
N TYR A 93 0.83 -10.02 -5.91
CA TYR A 93 -0.11 -8.91 -6.00
C TYR A 93 -1.51 -9.39 -6.39
N ALA A 94 -1.60 -10.29 -7.37
CA ALA A 94 -2.89 -10.80 -7.85
C ALA A 94 -3.70 -11.52 -6.78
N LYS A 95 -3.05 -12.08 -5.76
CA LYS A 95 -3.74 -12.76 -4.66
C LYS A 95 -4.53 -11.81 -3.76
N HIS A 96 -4.21 -10.51 -3.79
CA HIS A 96 -4.76 -9.53 -2.87
C HIS A 96 -5.85 -8.66 -3.50
N PHE A 97 -6.07 -8.76 -4.81
CA PHE A 97 -7.05 -7.95 -5.52
C PHE A 97 -7.99 -8.82 -6.33
N SER A 98 -9.20 -8.32 -6.55
CA SER A 98 -10.22 -8.98 -7.37
C SER A 98 -10.56 -8.12 -8.58
N GLU A 99 -11.07 -8.72 -9.64
CA GLU A 99 -11.56 -7.96 -10.79
C GLU A 99 -12.83 -7.18 -10.43
N PRO A 100 -12.99 -5.94 -10.93
CA PRO A 100 -12.05 -5.24 -11.81
C PRO A 100 -10.82 -4.76 -11.03
N TYR A 101 -9.63 -5.08 -11.56
CA TYR A 101 -8.38 -4.67 -10.91
C TYR A 101 -8.25 -3.15 -10.92
N PRO A 102 -7.60 -2.56 -9.88
CA PRO A 102 -7.27 -1.14 -9.93
C PRO A 102 -6.32 -0.85 -11.10
N VAL A 103 -6.35 0.37 -11.62
CA VAL A 103 -5.29 0.78 -12.54
C VAL A 103 -3.97 0.80 -11.79
N ARG A 104 -2.86 0.49 -12.47
CA ARG A 104 -1.56 0.36 -11.81
C ARG A 104 -0.45 0.91 -12.70
N THR A 105 0.49 1.62 -12.08
CA THR A 105 1.78 1.96 -12.68
C THR A 105 2.86 1.27 -11.87
N THR A 106 3.77 0.58 -12.53
CA THR A 106 4.90 -0.11 -11.89
C THR A 106 6.19 0.44 -12.47
N VAL A 107 7.06 0.96 -11.61
CA VAL A 107 8.33 1.56 -12.01
C VAL A 107 9.47 1.01 -11.17
N GLN A 108 10.69 1.07 -11.69
CA GLN A 108 11.89 0.77 -10.91
C GLN A 108 12.34 2.01 -10.17
N SER A 109 12.67 1.85 -8.89
CA SER A 109 13.12 2.94 -8.04
C SER A 109 14.18 2.45 -7.07
N HIS A 110 15.10 3.33 -6.69
CA HIS A 110 16.03 3.02 -5.62
C HIS A 110 15.32 3.16 -4.28
N LEU A 111 15.17 2.06 -3.56
CA LEU A 111 14.36 1.99 -2.35
C LEU A 111 15.17 1.85 -1.05
N ALA A 112 16.49 1.72 -1.15
CA ALA A 112 17.40 1.73 -0.01
C ALA A 112 17.07 0.68 1.07
N GLY A 113 17.10 -0.59 0.70
CA GLY A 113 17.00 -1.69 1.67
C GLY A 113 15.71 -2.49 1.62
N ILE A 114 14.76 -2.10 0.79
CA ILE A 114 13.52 -2.87 0.56
C ILE A 114 13.36 -3.15 -0.93
N LEU A 115 12.52 -4.12 -1.27
CA LEU A 115 12.33 -4.55 -2.66
C LEU A 115 11.09 -3.95 -3.32
N VAL A 116 10.11 -3.51 -2.52
CA VAL A 116 8.83 -3.02 -3.04
C VAL A 116 8.24 -1.95 -2.12
N GLU A 117 7.61 -0.96 -2.74
CA GLU A 117 6.84 0.09 -2.05
C GLU A 117 5.58 0.35 -2.87
N ILE A 118 4.44 0.51 -2.21
CA ILE A 118 3.16 0.73 -2.88
C ILE A 118 2.38 1.84 -2.18
N ASP A 119 1.80 2.75 -2.97
CA ASP A 119 0.76 3.67 -2.50
C ASP A 119 -0.52 3.43 -3.30
N VAL A 120 -1.66 3.78 -2.71
CA VAL A 120 -2.95 3.57 -3.37
C VAL A 120 -3.88 4.77 -3.22
N VAL A 121 -4.87 4.82 -4.11
CA VAL A 121 -6.06 5.65 -3.97
C VAL A 121 -7.25 4.71 -3.91
N ALA A 122 -8.10 4.86 -2.89
CA ALA A 122 -9.30 4.05 -2.71
C ALA A 122 -10.54 4.93 -2.61
N VAL A 123 -11.67 4.38 -2.97
CA VAL A 123 -12.96 5.06 -2.77
C VAL A 123 -13.35 4.90 -1.29
N LEU A 124 -13.71 6.01 -0.65
CA LEU A 124 -14.22 5.96 0.71
C LEU A 124 -15.63 5.32 0.67
N PRO A 125 -15.87 4.22 1.42
CA PRO A 125 -17.19 3.63 1.45
C PRO A 125 -18.22 4.62 1.99
N THR A 126 -19.37 4.67 1.33
CA THR A 126 -20.46 5.50 1.82
C THR A 126 -21.17 4.77 2.95
N ALA A 127 -21.51 5.49 4.02
CA ALA A 127 -22.37 4.94 5.06
C ALA A 127 -23.73 4.63 4.47
N SER A 128 -24.18 3.41 4.61
CA SER A 128 -25.51 2.99 4.15
C SER A 128 -26.52 3.07 5.29
#